data_aef47e75ded3e18863b93c414b47a981
#
_entry.id   aef47e75ded3e18863b93c414b47a981
#
_cell.length_a   1.000
_cell.length_b   1.000
_cell.length_c   1.000
_cell.angle_alpha   90.00
_cell.angle_beta   90.00
_cell.angle_gamma   90.00
#
_symmetry.space_group_name_H-M   'P 1'
#
loop_
_entity.id
_entity.type
_entity.pdbx_description
1 polymer ?
#
loop_
_entity_poly.entity_id
_entity_poly.type
_entity_poly.pdbx_seq_one_letter_code
_entity_poly.pdbx_strand_id
1 'polypeptide(L)'
;MSKGKLAAQCSHATAECVLKAKRIAPKTLEKYRTKGARKIVCSASNLENLKRIFGEASEAGLICYMVKDAGHTEIPSGTVTVVGIGPGPRSSIDTITSSLPLVK
;
A
#
# COMPACT_ATOMS: atom_id res chain seq x y z
N MET A 1 -4.06 13.08 -8.40
CA MET A 1 -4.45 12.01 -9.35
C MET A 1 -5.96 12.03 -9.58
N SER A 2 -6.39 11.70 -10.79
CA SER A 2 -7.79 11.46 -11.06
C SER A 2 -8.29 10.24 -10.29
N LYS A 3 -9.60 10.10 -10.14
CA LYS A 3 -10.20 8.95 -9.46
C LYS A 3 -9.82 7.63 -10.14
N GLY A 4 -9.84 7.61 -11.47
CA GLY A 4 -9.47 6.41 -12.22
C GLY A 4 -8.01 6.04 -12.03
N LYS A 5 -7.11 7.03 -12.07
CA LYS A 5 -5.70 6.79 -11.83
C LYS A 5 -5.45 6.30 -10.40
N LEU A 6 -6.07 6.91 -9.42
CA LEU A 6 -5.95 6.47 -8.03
C LEU A 6 -6.39 5.01 -7.87
N ALA A 7 -7.53 4.65 -8.44
CA ALA A 7 -8.03 3.28 -8.39
C ALA A 7 -7.05 2.31 -9.05
N ALA A 8 -6.52 2.66 -10.21
CA ALA A 8 -5.56 1.82 -10.92
C ALA A 8 -4.27 1.63 -10.13
N GLN A 9 -3.73 2.70 -9.55
CA GLN A 9 -2.49 2.63 -8.77
C GLN A 9 -2.68 1.86 -7.47
N CYS A 10 -3.81 2.01 -6.79
CA CYS A 10 -4.13 1.23 -5.60
C CYS A 10 -4.30 -0.25 -5.94
N SER A 11 -4.92 -0.56 -7.07
CA SER A 11 -5.05 -1.95 -7.55
C SER A 11 -3.69 -2.56 -7.84
N HIS A 12 -2.78 -1.78 -8.44
CA HIS A 12 -1.42 -2.23 -8.70
C HIS A 12 -0.70 -2.55 -7.39
N ALA A 13 -0.77 -1.65 -6.40
CA ALA A 13 -0.16 -1.86 -5.10
C ALA A 13 -0.70 -3.12 -4.42
N THR A 14 -2.03 -3.31 -4.46
CA THR A 14 -2.68 -4.48 -3.88
C THR A 14 -2.19 -5.77 -4.54
N ALA A 15 -2.15 -5.81 -5.87
CA ALA A 15 -1.70 -6.98 -6.61
C ALA A 15 -0.26 -7.36 -6.25
N GLU A 16 0.64 -6.38 -6.19
CA GLU A 16 2.04 -6.62 -5.85
C GLU A 16 2.21 -7.09 -4.40
N CYS A 17 1.46 -6.51 -3.47
CA CYS A 17 1.48 -6.94 -2.07
C CYS A 17 0.99 -8.39 -1.92
N VAL A 18 -0.07 -8.76 -2.63
CA VAL A 18 -0.60 -10.13 -2.62
C VAL A 18 0.41 -11.12 -3.19
N LEU A 19 1.02 -10.79 -4.32
CA LEU A 19 2.03 -11.64 -4.93
C LEU A 19 3.24 -11.83 -4.02
N LYS A 20 3.68 -10.76 -3.36
CA LYS A 20 4.77 -10.82 -2.40
C LYS A 20 4.39 -11.70 -1.19
N ALA A 21 3.18 -11.52 -0.66
CA ALA A 21 2.68 -12.31 0.46
C ALA A 21 2.59 -13.79 0.10
N LYS A 22 2.15 -14.11 -1.11
CA LYS A 22 2.10 -15.49 -1.58
C LYS A 22 3.47 -16.16 -1.55
N ARG A 23 4.50 -15.40 -1.89
CA ARG A 23 5.88 -15.90 -1.92
C ARG A 23 6.51 -16.04 -0.55
N ILE A 24 6.34 -15.05 0.33
CA ILE A 24 7.09 -14.98 1.58
C ILE A 24 6.26 -15.18 2.85
N ALA A 25 4.94 -15.06 2.78
CA ALA A 25 4.05 -15.18 3.94
C ALA A 25 2.71 -15.80 3.56
N PRO A 26 2.71 -17.03 2.98
CA PRO A 26 1.48 -17.61 2.46
C PRO A 26 0.40 -17.85 3.53
N LYS A 27 0.78 -18.14 4.76
CA LYS A 27 -0.18 -18.33 5.85
C LYS A 27 -0.88 -17.04 6.23
N THR A 28 -0.13 -15.93 6.25
CA THR A 28 -0.68 -14.60 6.50
C THR A 28 -1.66 -14.22 5.40
N LEU A 29 -1.31 -14.50 4.15
CA LEU A 29 -2.19 -14.22 3.01
C LEU A 29 -3.49 -15.03 3.10
N GLU A 30 -3.41 -16.31 3.43
CA GLU A 30 -4.59 -17.16 3.56
C GLU A 30 -5.51 -16.66 4.66
N LYS A 31 -4.96 -16.31 5.81
CA LYS A 31 -5.73 -15.72 6.91
C LYS A 31 -6.44 -14.44 6.51
N TYR A 32 -5.75 -13.57 5.77
CA TYR A 32 -6.31 -12.33 5.24
C TYR A 32 -7.48 -12.62 4.31
N ARG A 33 -7.31 -13.56 3.38
CA ARG A 33 -8.35 -13.92 2.41
C ARG A 33 -9.59 -14.50 3.07
N THR A 34 -9.41 -15.37 4.05
CA THR A 34 -10.54 -16.03 4.75
C THR A 34 -11.29 -15.07 5.67
N LYS A 35 -10.68 -13.95 6.06
CA LYS A 35 -11.31 -12.93 6.91
C LYS A 35 -11.89 -11.75 6.14
N GLY A 36 -12.13 -11.91 4.85
CA GLY A 36 -12.83 -10.92 4.04
C GLY A 36 -11.96 -10.01 3.19
N ALA A 37 -10.65 -10.18 3.25
CA ALA A 37 -9.71 -9.44 2.40
C ALA A 37 -9.94 -7.91 2.43
N ARG A 38 -10.13 -7.36 3.62
CA ARG A 38 -10.44 -5.94 3.83
C ARG A 38 -9.34 -5.04 3.30
N LYS A 39 -9.73 -3.95 2.65
CA LYS A 39 -8.82 -2.95 2.13
C LYS A 39 -9.24 -1.57 2.59
N ILE A 40 -8.26 -0.73 2.93
CA ILE A 40 -8.50 0.64 3.39
C ILE A 40 -7.59 1.56 2.59
N VAL A 41 -8.14 2.67 2.12
CA VAL A 41 -7.37 3.67 1.38
C VAL A 41 -7.28 4.94 2.20
N CYS A 42 -6.05 5.33 2.55
CA CYS A 42 -5.74 6.50 3.36
C CYS A 42 -4.97 7.53 2.53
N SER A 43 -5.01 8.78 2.98
CA SER A 43 -4.23 9.87 2.38
C SER A 43 -2.97 10.13 3.17
N ALA A 44 -1.83 10.24 2.49
CA ALA A 44 -0.61 10.81 3.06
C ALA A 44 -0.63 12.32 2.80
N SER A 45 -0.01 13.11 3.68
CA SER A 45 -0.04 14.57 3.57
C SER A 45 0.79 15.10 2.40
N ASN A 46 1.87 14.40 2.04
CA ASN A 46 2.74 14.78 0.94
C ASN A 46 3.63 13.58 0.55
N LEU A 47 4.46 13.77 -0.46
CA LEU A 47 5.34 12.72 -0.98
C LEU A 47 6.34 12.23 0.07
N GLU A 48 6.93 13.14 0.84
CA GLU A 48 7.89 12.75 1.89
C GLU A 48 7.23 11.91 2.96
N ASN A 49 6.01 12.27 3.35
CA ASN A 49 5.23 11.50 4.31
C ASN A 49 4.93 10.10 3.78
N LEU A 50 4.55 10.00 2.51
CA LEU A 50 4.29 8.71 1.86
C LEU A 50 5.53 7.81 1.88
N LYS A 51 6.69 8.37 1.54
CA LYS A 51 7.96 7.63 1.56
C LYS A 51 8.35 7.20 2.98
N ARG A 52 8.11 8.06 3.97
CA ARG A 52 8.38 7.75 5.38
C ARG A 52 7.51 6.59 5.86
N ILE A 53 6.23 6.60 5.49
CA ILE A 53 5.30 5.51 5.83
C ILE A 53 5.80 4.19 5.26
N PHE A 54 6.24 4.19 4.01
CA PHE A 54 6.82 3.01 3.38
C PHE A 54 8.05 2.51 4.16
N GLY A 55 8.94 3.42 4.54
CA GLY A 55 10.14 3.09 5.33
C GLY A 55 9.79 2.48 6.67
N GLU A 56 8.82 3.03 7.38
CA GLU A 56 8.35 2.50 8.66
C GLU A 56 7.77 1.09 8.51
N ALA A 57 6.96 0.88 7.48
CA ALA A 57 6.38 -0.44 7.20
C ALA A 57 7.48 -1.47 6.89
N SER A 58 8.45 -1.08 6.09
CA SER A 58 9.57 -1.93 5.71
C SER A 58 10.40 -2.30 6.93
N GLU A 59 10.73 -1.34 7.80
CA GLU A 59 11.49 -1.60 9.02
C GLU A 59 10.74 -2.47 10.02
N ALA A 60 9.42 -2.37 10.03
CA ALA A 60 8.58 -3.22 10.87
C ALA A 60 8.45 -4.65 10.34
N GLY A 61 9.06 -4.95 9.21
CA GLY A 61 8.99 -6.28 8.59
C GLY A 61 7.66 -6.57 7.92
N LEU A 62 6.86 -5.54 7.65
CA LEU A 62 5.58 -5.70 6.99
C LEU A 62 5.75 -5.86 5.48
N ILE A 63 4.85 -6.61 4.86
CA ILE A 63 4.77 -6.65 3.41
C ILE A 63 4.35 -5.26 2.94
N CYS A 64 5.08 -4.67 2.02
CA CYS A 64 4.77 -3.36 1.48
C CYS A 64 5.32 -3.23 0.06
N TYR A 65 4.73 -2.33 -0.71
CA TYR A 65 5.12 -2.09 -2.09
C TYR A 65 4.94 -0.62 -2.43
N MET A 66 5.92 -0.05 -3.09
CA MET A 66 5.90 1.34 -3.53
C MET A 66 5.63 1.37 -5.03
N VAL A 67 4.53 1.99 -5.43
CA VAL A 67 4.18 2.14 -6.84
C VAL A 67 4.74 3.44 -7.37
N LYS A 68 5.43 3.36 -8.51
CA LYS A 68 5.96 4.51 -9.22
C LYS A 68 5.22 4.68 -10.53
N ASP A 69 5.01 5.94 -10.93
CA ASP A 69 4.40 6.22 -12.23
C ASP A 69 5.33 5.78 -13.36
N ALA A 70 4.77 5.11 -14.35
CA ALA A 70 5.53 4.60 -15.49
C ALA A 70 5.81 5.66 -16.57
N GLY A 71 5.33 6.91 -16.38
CA GLY A 71 5.52 7.97 -17.34
C GLY A 71 4.51 8.01 -18.47
N HIS A 72 3.40 7.29 -18.35
CA HIS A 72 2.33 7.26 -19.35
C HIS A 72 1.20 8.26 -19.03
N THR A 73 1.41 9.16 -18.08
CA THR A 73 0.44 10.15 -17.64
C THR A 73 1.11 11.52 -17.52
N GLU A 74 0.37 12.51 -17.00
CA GLU A 74 0.91 13.85 -16.73
C GLU A 74 1.95 13.89 -15.62
N ILE A 75 2.03 12.83 -14.78
CA ILE A 75 2.98 12.75 -13.68
C ILE A 75 4.33 12.27 -14.23
N PRO A 76 5.45 12.92 -13.83
CA PRO A 76 6.77 12.48 -14.29
C PRO A 76 7.05 11.02 -13.96
N SER A 77 7.74 10.34 -14.89
CA SER A 77 8.14 8.94 -14.72
C SER A 77 8.95 8.78 -13.43
N GLY A 78 8.68 7.71 -12.69
CA GLY A 78 9.38 7.41 -11.44
C GLY A 78 8.82 8.10 -10.20
N THR A 79 7.82 8.98 -10.35
CA THR A 79 7.17 9.60 -9.19
C THR A 79 6.38 8.54 -8.41
N VAL A 80 6.62 8.47 -7.11
CA VAL A 80 5.87 7.57 -6.23
C VAL A 80 4.43 8.06 -6.14
N THR A 81 3.48 7.19 -6.41
CA THR A 81 2.07 7.55 -6.43
C THR A 81 1.28 6.98 -5.26
N VAL A 82 1.50 5.72 -4.93
CA VAL A 82 0.87 5.07 -3.78
C VAL A 82 1.82 4.08 -3.15
N VAL A 83 1.52 3.72 -1.91
CA VAL A 83 2.22 2.66 -1.18
C VAL A 83 1.18 1.67 -0.67
N GLY A 84 1.41 0.38 -0.90
CA GLY A 84 0.62 -0.69 -0.33
C GLY A 84 1.29 -1.24 0.92
N ILE A 85 0.51 -1.59 1.94
CA ILE A 85 1.01 -2.18 3.19
C ILE A 85 0.10 -3.35 3.56
N GLY A 86 0.69 -4.51 3.77
CA GLY A 86 -0.02 -5.72 4.14
C GLY A 86 -0.18 -6.69 2.96
N PRO A 87 -0.85 -7.83 3.21
CA PRO A 87 -1.47 -8.22 4.48
C PRO A 87 -0.44 -8.46 5.59
N GLY A 88 -0.86 -8.25 6.82
CA GLY A 88 0.00 -8.42 7.99
C GLY A 88 -0.77 -8.28 9.28
N PRO A 89 -0.08 -8.31 10.45
CA PRO A 89 -0.73 -8.12 11.72
C PRO A 89 -1.42 -6.76 11.79
N ARG A 90 -2.69 -6.76 12.12
CA ARG A 90 -3.50 -5.54 12.17
C ARG A 90 -2.90 -4.46 13.09
N SER A 91 -2.45 -4.85 14.28
CA SER A 91 -1.88 -3.91 15.23
C SER A 91 -0.63 -3.22 14.69
N SER A 92 0.21 -3.94 13.97
CA SER A 92 1.43 -3.39 13.38
C SER A 92 1.09 -2.39 12.28
N ILE A 93 0.13 -2.71 11.43
CA ILE A 93 -0.33 -1.81 10.36
C ILE A 93 -0.99 -0.57 10.96
N ASP A 94 -1.87 -0.74 11.95
CA ASP A 94 -2.56 0.36 12.60
C ASP A 94 -1.60 1.35 13.26
N THR A 95 -0.51 0.89 13.84
CA THR A 95 0.51 1.75 14.42
C THR A 95 1.03 2.77 13.40
N ILE A 96 1.12 2.37 12.15
CA ILE A 96 1.65 3.22 11.07
C ILE A 96 0.56 4.07 10.43
N THR A 97 -0.66 3.54 10.29
CA THR A 97 -1.68 4.13 9.43
C THR A 97 -2.90 4.71 10.15
N SER A 98 -3.09 4.42 11.44
CA SER A 98 -4.33 4.81 12.15
C SER A 98 -4.57 6.31 12.22
N SER A 99 -3.52 7.13 12.18
CA SER A 99 -3.63 8.59 12.22
C SER A 99 -3.93 9.22 10.85
N LEU A 100 -3.87 8.44 9.78
CA LEU A 100 -4.07 8.96 8.43
C LEU A 100 -5.56 9.07 8.11
N PRO A 101 -5.98 10.18 7.48
CA PRO A 101 -7.38 10.30 7.05
C PRO A 101 -7.68 9.36 5.89
N LEU A 102 -8.92 8.90 5.82
CA LEU A 102 -9.38 8.11 4.68
C LEU A 102 -9.52 8.98 3.44
N VAL A 103 -9.26 8.38 2.29
CA VAL A 103 -9.56 9.03 1.01
C VAL A 103 -11.08 9.08 0.85
N LYS A 104 -11.58 10.24 0.46
CA LYS A 104 -13.02 10.46 0.23
C LYS A 104 -13.32 10.79 -1.21
#